data_13d279aac2ad100e031669b7de9b9763
#
_entry.id   13d279aac2ad100e031669b7de9b9763
#
_cell.length_a   1.000
_cell.length_b   1.000
_cell.length_c   1.000
_cell.angle_alpha   90.00
_cell.angle_beta   90.00
_cell.angle_gamma   90.00
#
_symmetry.space_group_name_H-M   'P 1'
#
loop_
_entity.id
_entity.type
_entity.pdbx_description
1 polymer ?
#
loop_
_entity_poly.entity_id
_entity_poly.type
_entity_poly.pdbx_seq_one_letter_code
_entity_poly.pdbx_strand_id
1 'polypeptide(L)'
;TIKDRVIQQAIAQTLTPIFDPTFSNNSFGFRPNRNGQQAAKQVQSIIKEGRRFAVDVDLSKFFDRVNHDLLMTHLSYKLKDKELLKLIAKYLRAGVLLKREGNKNHFMESREGVPQGGPLSPLLANIMLDPLDKELETRGHKFARYADDFTILVKSKRAGERILNSISNYLERRLKLIVNSDKSRVVKTSESKFLGFTFRSGRIQIHPKTLHRFKEQVRRLTNRNWGVSMRYQLFKTSQYLRGWINYFGIANCYQL
;
A
#
# COMPACT_ATOMS: atom_id res chain seq x y z
N THR A 1 6.13 20.46 10.11
CA THR A 1 7.24 21.38 9.78
C THR A 1 8.40 20.64 9.10
N ILE A 2 9.41 21.37 8.56
CA ILE A 2 10.64 20.74 8.01
C ILE A 2 11.40 20.01 9.11
N LYS A 3 11.50 20.62 10.30
CA LYS A 3 12.15 20.00 11.47
C LYS A 3 11.52 18.65 11.83
N ASP A 4 10.20 18.57 11.89
CA ASP A 4 9.50 17.33 12.19
C ASP A 4 9.79 16.24 11.16
N ARG A 5 9.86 16.60 9.87
CA ARG A 5 10.20 15.64 8.81
C ARG A 5 11.62 15.12 8.92
N VAL A 6 12.58 15.98 9.29
CA VAL A 6 13.98 15.56 9.51
C VAL A 6 14.07 14.58 10.68
N ILE A 7 13.41 14.90 11.81
CA ILE A 7 13.42 14.02 12.99
C ILE A 7 12.71 12.69 12.68
N GLN A 8 11.53 12.71 12.03
CA GLN A 8 10.84 11.49 11.61
C GLN A 8 11.69 10.63 10.66
N GLN A 9 12.45 11.27 9.75
CA GLN A 9 13.36 10.56 8.85
C GLN A 9 14.51 9.91 9.63
N ALA A 10 15.09 10.59 10.60
CA ALA A 10 16.15 10.03 11.45
C ALA A 10 15.62 8.81 12.23
N ILE A 11 14.42 8.93 12.83
CA ILE A 11 13.76 7.81 13.53
C ILE A 11 13.53 6.64 12.55
N ALA A 12 13.00 6.90 11.36
CA ALA A 12 12.75 5.87 10.36
C ALA A 12 14.04 5.15 9.94
N GLN A 13 15.15 5.89 9.73
CA GLN A 13 16.45 5.32 9.39
C GLN A 13 17.01 4.44 10.52
N THR A 14 16.82 4.84 11.77
CA THR A 14 17.27 4.07 12.94
C THR A 14 16.43 2.80 13.14
N LEU A 15 15.12 2.88 12.94
CA LEU A 15 14.23 1.76 13.19
C LEU A 15 14.16 0.76 12.03
N THR A 16 14.36 1.19 10.79
CA THR A 16 14.30 0.31 9.61
C THR A 16 15.21 -0.92 9.72
N PRO A 17 16.50 -0.81 10.10
CA PRO A 17 17.35 -1.98 10.27
C PRO A 17 16.89 -2.95 11.37
N ILE A 18 16.12 -2.49 12.33
CA ILE A 18 15.61 -3.30 13.45
C ILE A 18 14.37 -4.09 13.04
N PHE A 19 13.46 -3.45 12.29
CA PHE A 19 12.15 -4.02 11.96
C PHE A 19 12.13 -4.73 10.60
N ASP A 20 12.73 -4.14 9.57
CA ASP A 20 12.63 -4.65 8.19
C ASP A 20 13.08 -6.12 8.02
N PRO A 21 14.17 -6.60 8.67
CA PRO A 21 14.58 -8.00 8.53
C PRO A 21 13.56 -9.02 9.06
N THR A 22 12.61 -8.57 9.88
CA THR A 22 11.61 -9.44 10.51
C THR A 22 10.25 -9.43 9.80
N PHE A 23 10.08 -8.54 8.82
CA PHE A 23 8.87 -8.50 8.01
C PHE A 23 8.81 -9.67 7.03
N SER A 24 7.59 -10.11 6.75
CA SER A 24 7.31 -11.15 5.78
C SER A 24 8.00 -10.91 4.43
N ASN A 25 8.47 -11.98 3.80
CA ASN A 25 8.97 -11.93 2.43
C ASN A 25 7.88 -11.61 1.39
N ASN A 26 6.61 -11.76 1.76
CA ASN A 26 5.45 -11.43 0.93
C ASN A 26 5.00 -9.97 1.08
N SER A 27 5.68 -9.16 1.90
CA SER A 27 5.48 -7.73 2.07
C SER A 27 6.52 -6.94 1.27
N PHE A 28 6.06 -6.03 0.39
CA PHE A 28 6.91 -5.32 -0.57
C PHE A 28 6.86 -3.80 -0.43
N GLY A 29 5.74 -3.24 0.04
CA GLY A 29 5.53 -1.80 0.10
C GLY A 29 6.41 -1.11 1.15
N PHE A 30 6.97 0.04 0.79
CA PHE A 30 7.75 0.90 1.68
C PHE A 30 8.96 0.23 2.34
N ARG A 31 9.56 -0.75 1.69
CA ARG A 31 10.72 -1.48 2.19
C ARG A 31 11.95 -1.26 1.31
N PRO A 32 13.16 -1.22 1.90
CA PRO A 32 14.41 -1.15 1.14
C PRO A 32 14.51 -2.29 0.12
N ASN A 33 14.98 -1.98 -1.09
CA ASN A 33 15.22 -2.94 -2.18
C ASN A 33 13.98 -3.77 -2.61
N ARG A 34 12.77 -3.34 -2.23
CA ARG A 34 11.50 -3.95 -2.64
C ARG A 34 10.64 -2.97 -3.42
N ASN A 35 9.86 -3.47 -4.37
CA ASN A 35 9.03 -2.64 -5.23
C ASN A 35 7.73 -3.35 -5.66
N GLY A 36 6.82 -2.59 -6.29
CA GLY A 36 5.54 -3.12 -6.76
C GLY A 36 5.66 -4.16 -7.89
N GLN A 37 6.72 -4.08 -8.69
CA GLN A 37 6.95 -5.07 -9.75
C GLN A 37 7.31 -6.44 -9.15
N GLN A 38 8.10 -6.48 -8.08
CA GLN A 38 8.39 -7.71 -7.34
C GLN A 38 7.12 -8.30 -6.72
N ALA A 39 6.25 -7.45 -6.14
CA ALA A 39 4.96 -7.88 -5.63
C ALA A 39 4.08 -8.49 -6.72
N ALA A 40 4.00 -7.87 -7.91
CA ALA A 40 3.25 -8.41 -9.04
C ALA A 40 3.84 -9.74 -9.56
N LYS A 41 5.16 -9.89 -9.59
CA LYS A 41 5.83 -11.15 -9.94
C LYS A 41 5.56 -12.24 -8.91
N GLN A 42 5.50 -11.90 -7.62
CA GLN A 42 5.12 -12.83 -6.55
C GLN A 42 3.69 -13.35 -6.77
N VAL A 43 2.73 -12.45 -7.03
CA VAL A 43 1.35 -12.86 -7.36
C VAL A 43 1.33 -13.78 -8.58
N GLN A 44 2.08 -13.47 -9.63
CA GLN A 44 2.19 -14.31 -10.83
C GLN A 44 2.72 -15.70 -10.49
N SER A 45 3.76 -15.80 -9.67
CA SER A 45 4.34 -17.07 -9.23
C SER A 45 3.30 -17.94 -8.51
N ILE A 46 2.57 -17.34 -7.57
CA ILE A 46 1.51 -18.02 -6.82
C ILE A 46 0.38 -18.50 -7.74
N ILE A 47 0.02 -17.73 -8.76
CA ILE A 47 -1.01 -18.10 -9.74
C ILE A 47 -0.56 -19.32 -10.57
N LYS A 48 0.71 -19.38 -10.95
CA LYS A 48 1.29 -20.53 -11.68
C LYS A 48 1.23 -21.84 -10.88
N GLU A 49 1.12 -21.78 -9.55
CA GLU A 49 0.86 -22.95 -8.68
C GLU A 49 -0.61 -23.43 -8.76
N GLY A 50 -1.43 -22.91 -9.67
CA GLY A 50 -2.82 -23.34 -9.89
C GLY A 50 -3.87 -22.56 -9.08
N ARG A 51 -3.53 -21.42 -8.45
CA ARG A 51 -4.49 -20.55 -7.76
C ARG A 51 -5.14 -19.60 -8.75
N ARG A 52 -6.46 -19.69 -8.89
CA ARG A 52 -7.22 -18.96 -9.92
C ARG A 52 -8.11 -17.85 -9.39
N PHE A 53 -8.22 -17.72 -8.07
CA PHE A 53 -9.03 -16.70 -7.42
C PHE A 53 -8.16 -15.84 -6.53
N ALA A 54 -8.47 -14.55 -6.51
CA ALA A 54 -7.87 -13.55 -5.65
C ALA A 54 -8.91 -13.09 -4.63
N VAL A 55 -8.50 -12.99 -3.38
CA VAL A 55 -9.22 -12.33 -2.30
C VAL A 55 -8.60 -10.95 -2.18
N ASP A 56 -9.23 -9.96 -2.78
CA ASP A 56 -8.83 -8.56 -2.69
C ASP A 56 -9.48 -7.95 -1.44
N VAL A 57 -8.66 -7.46 -0.52
CA VAL A 57 -9.11 -6.85 0.74
C VAL A 57 -8.71 -5.38 0.75
N ASP A 58 -9.68 -4.50 0.90
CA ASP A 58 -9.50 -3.05 0.98
C ASP A 58 -9.71 -2.59 2.42
N LEU A 59 -8.73 -1.89 2.99
CA LEU A 59 -8.82 -1.32 4.33
C LEU A 59 -9.41 0.09 4.24
N SER A 60 -10.48 0.33 5.00
CA SER A 60 -11.15 1.63 5.00
C SER A 60 -10.30 2.67 5.72
N LYS A 61 -9.75 3.65 4.97
CA LYS A 61 -8.98 4.77 5.54
C LYS A 61 -7.88 4.29 6.50
N PHE A 62 -7.08 3.31 6.06
CA PHE A 62 -6.07 2.64 6.90
C PHE A 62 -5.23 3.63 7.71
N PHE A 63 -4.58 4.60 7.04
CA PHE A 63 -3.71 5.56 7.71
C PHE A 63 -4.43 6.43 8.73
N ASP A 64 -5.72 6.70 8.56
CA ASP A 64 -6.51 7.55 9.45
C ASP A 64 -7.06 6.78 10.68
N ARG A 65 -6.95 5.42 10.67
CA ARG A 65 -7.58 4.54 11.68
C ARG A 65 -6.62 3.64 12.41
N VAL A 66 -5.32 3.82 12.27
CA VAL A 66 -4.31 3.06 13.01
C VAL A 66 -4.48 3.32 14.51
N ASN A 67 -4.76 2.27 15.28
CA ASN A 67 -4.86 2.38 16.72
C ASN A 67 -3.48 2.63 17.34
N HIS A 68 -3.31 3.74 18.06
CA HIS A 68 -2.03 4.16 18.63
C HIS A 68 -1.51 3.18 19.68
N ASP A 69 -2.39 2.66 20.56
CA ASP A 69 -1.97 1.79 21.65
C ASP A 69 -1.46 0.44 21.11
N LEU A 70 -2.16 -0.13 20.12
CA LEU A 70 -1.69 -1.35 19.43
C LEU A 70 -0.37 -1.12 18.71
N LEU A 71 -0.24 -0.01 17.97
CA LEU A 71 1.00 0.32 17.28
C LEU A 71 2.16 0.49 18.27
N MET A 72 1.95 1.21 19.37
CA MET A 72 2.95 1.38 20.44
C MET A 72 3.31 0.05 21.10
N THR A 73 2.35 -0.85 21.29
CA THR A 73 2.59 -2.21 21.77
C THR A 73 3.49 -2.97 20.81
N HIS A 74 3.19 -2.96 19.51
CA HIS A 74 4.03 -3.63 18.49
C HIS A 74 5.45 -3.06 18.43
N LEU A 75 5.60 -1.74 18.56
CA LEU A 75 6.91 -1.08 18.65
C LEU A 75 7.70 -1.55 19.88
N SER A 76 7.05 -1.63 21.06
CA SER A 76 7.69 -1.96 22.33
C SER A 76 8.21 -3.40 22.42
N TYR A 77 7.74 -4.32 21.57
CA TYR A 77 8.29 -5.68 21.52
C TYR A 77 9.78 -5.69 21.17
N LYS A 78 10.23 -4.78 20.31
CA LYS A 78 11.63 -4.72 19.85
C LYS A 78 12.37 -3.49 20.35
N LEU A 79 11.66 -2.40 20.57
CA LEU A 79 12.24 -1.13 21.00
C LEU A 79 12.14 -1.02 22.51
N LYS A 80 13.31 -1.01 23.20
CA LYS A 80 13.39 -0.90 24.66
C LYS A 80 13.66 0.54 25.14
N ASP A 81 14.00 1.44 24.24
CA ASP A 81 14.22 2.86 24.51
C ASP A 81 12.87 3.55 24.78
N LYS A 82 12.64 3.86 26.06
CA LYS A 82 11.40 4.50 26.53
C LYS A 82 11.27 5.94 26.04
N GLU A 83 12.38 6.66 25.88
CA GLU A 83 12.36 8.06 25.43
C GLU A 83 12.01 8.14 23.95
N LEU A 84 12.57 7.24 23.13
CA LEU A 84 12.21 7.14 21.72
C LEU A 84 10.73 6.72 21.55
N LEU A 85 10.23 5.77 22.34
CA LEU A 85 8.81 5.41 22.33
C LEU A 85 7.91 6.59 22.70
N LYS A 86 8.26 7.36 23.74
CA LYS A 86 7.54 8.58 24.11
C LYS A 86 7.54 9.62 22.98
N LEU A 87 8.67 9.78 22.30
CA LEU A 87 8.78 10.71 21.17
C LEU A 87 7.88 10.29 20.02
N ILE A 88 7.86 9.00 19.65
CA ILE A 88 6.97 8.48 18.62
C ILE A 88 5.50 8.69 19.03
N ALA A 89 5.13 8.40 20.27
CA ALA A 89 3.79 8.63 20.77
C ALA A 89 3.37 10.11 20.69
N LYS A 90 4.29 11.05 20.98
CA LYS A 90 4.05 12.49 20.79
C LYS A 90 3.76 12.83 19.33
N TYR A 91 4.52 12.26 18.37
CA TYR A 91 4.27 12.48 16.95
C TYR A 91 2.90 11.93 16.49
N LEU A 92 2.50 10.76 16.99
CA LEU A 92 1.20 10.18 16.67
C LEU A 92 0.04 11.05 17.20
N ARG A 93 0.20 11.64 18.40
CA ARG A 93 -0.81 12.48 19.07
C ARG A 93 -0.76 13.95 18.67
N ALA A 94 0.24 14.37 17.91
CA ALA A 94 0.51 15.78 17.62
C ALA A 94 -0.62 16.53 16.89
N GLY A 95 -1.65 15.82 16.42
CA GLY A 95 -2.80 16.42 15.74
C GLY A 95 -2.49 17.05 14.39
N VAL A 96 -3.52 17.57 13.76
CA VAL A 96 -3.45 18.24 12.45
C VAL A 96 -4.00 19.64 12.54
N LEU A 97 -3.23 20.61 12.06
CA LEU A 97 -3.69 21.99 11.92
C LEU A 97 -4.43 22.13 10.58
N LEU A 98 -5.74 22.20 10.63
CA LEU A 98 -6.57 22.42 9.44
C LEU A 98 -6.69 23.94 9.19
N LYS A 99 -6.19 24.39 8.02
CA LYS A 99 -6.46 25.74 7.53
C LYS A 99 -7.89 25.75 6.96
N ARG A 100 -8.80 26.50 7.59
CA ARG A 100 -10.11 26.82 7.00
C ARG A 100 -10.02 28.17 6.27
N GLU A 101 -10.79 28.31 5.20
CA GLU A 101 -11.07 29.62 4.58
C GLU A 101 -11.68 30.52 5.66
N GLY A 102 -11.04 31.67 5.93
CA GLY A 102 -11.49 32.63 6.96
C GLY A 102 -10.56 32.81 8.16
N ASN A 103 -9.25 32.48 8.04
CA ASN A 103 -8.18 32.80 9.03
C ASN A 103 -8.28 32.17 10.43
N LYS A 104 -9.17 31.22 10.69
CA LYS A 104 -9.18 30.47 11.96
C LYS A 104 -8.58 29.08 11.75
N ASN A 105 -7.35 28.89 12.20
CA ASN A 105 -6.72 27.58 12.27
C ASN A 105 -7.47 26.71 13.31
N HIS A 106 -7.98 25.56 12.91
CA HIS A 106 -8.60 24.61 13.83
C HIS A 106 -7.60 23.47 14.10
N PHE A 107 -7.22 23.32 15.35
CA PHE A 107 -6.38 22.23 15.81
C PHE A 107 -7.27 21.02 16.16
N MET A 108 -6.99 19.88 15.52
CA MET A 108 -7.69 18.63 15.79
C MET A 108 -6.70 17.63 16.37
N GLU A 109 -6.90 17.24 17.62
CA GLU A 109 -6.12 16.17 18.24
C GLU A 109 -6.28 14.86 17.47
N SER A 110 -5.17 14.18 17.23
CA SER A 110 -5.18 12.84 16.63
C SER A 110 -5.21 11.80 17.74
N ARG A 111 -6.35 11.10 17.88
CA ARG A 111 -6.51 9.99 18.82
C ARG A 111 -6.23 8.64 18.16
N GLU A 112 -6.27 8.59 16.85
CA GLU A 112 -5.98 7.44 16.01
C GLU A 112 -5.36 7.91 14.69
N GLY A 113 -4.78 6.98 13.96
CA GLY A 113 -4.20 7.25 12.65
C GLY A 113 -2.71 7.62 12.69
N VAL A 114 -2.11 7.54 11.53
CA VAL A 114 -0.71 7.92 11.28
C VAL A 114 -0.69 9.01 10.24
N PRO A 115 0.01 10.14 10.48
CA PRO A 115 0.01 11.28 9.57
C PRO A 115 0.43 10.88 8.15
N GLN A 116 -0.44 11.15 7.16
CA GLN A 116 -0.12 10.86 5.76
C GLN A 116 0.97 11.82 5.26
N GLY A 117 1.99 11.26 4.56
CA GLY A 117 3.11 12.03 4.01
C GLY A 117 4.27 12.30 4.98
N GLY A 118 4.21 11.78 6.21
CA GLY A 118 5.34 11.76 7.12
C GLY A 118 6.36 10.68 6.75
N PRO A 119 7.68 10.93 6.87
CA PRO A 119 8.71 9.93 6.55
C PRO A 119 8.65 8.65 7.40
N LEU A 120 8.14 8.74 8.62
CA LEU A 120 8.03 7.61 9.55
C LEU A 120 6.78 6.74 9.26
N SER A 121 5.72 7.33 8.70
CA SER A 121 4.42 6.68 8.51
C SER A 121 4.46 5.36 7.71
N PRO A 122 5.28 5.23 6.64
CA PRO A 122 5.39 3.98 5.90
C PRO A 122 5.93 2.81 6.72
N LEU A 123 6.93 3.07 7.59
CA LEU A 123 7.47 2.06 8.49
C LEU A 123 6.44 1.65 9.54
N LEU A 124 5.76 2.62 10.16
CA LEU A 124 4.71 2.37 11.15
C LEU A 124 3.54 1.56 10.56
N ALA A 125 3.18 1.83 9.31
CA ALA A 125 2.18 1.05 8.57
C ALA A 125 2.59 -0.43 8.44
N ASN A 126 3.84 -0.70 8.09
CA ASN A 126 4.36 -2.06 8.00
C ASN A 126 4.42 -2.75 9.37
N ILE A 127 4.82 -2.04 10.43
CA ILE A 127 4.82 -2.57 11.82
C ILE A 127 3.40 -2.93 12.25
N MET A 128 2.41 -2.10 11.92
CA MET A 128 1.00 -2.36 12.26
C MET A 128 0.44 -3.58 11.52
N LEU A 129 0.87 -3.84 10.28
CA LEU A 129 0.38 -4.94 9.44
C LEU A 129 1.25 -6.21 9.50
N ASP A 130 2.41 -6.19 10.15
CA ASP A 130 3.27 -7.38 10.31
C ASP A 130 2.55 -8.56 11.01
N PRO A 131 1.70 -8.35 12.05
CA PRO A 131 0.92 -9.44 12.62
C PRO A 131 -0.07 -10.08 11.64
N LEU A 132 -0.64 -9.31 10.69
CA LEU A 132 -1.48 -9.86 9.63
C LEU A 132 -0.66 -10.77 8.71
N ASP A 133 0.54 -10.33 8.28
CA ASP A 133 1.42 -11.11 7.42
C ASP A 133 1.78 -12.45 8.09
N LYS A 134 2.16 -12.41 9.36
CA LYS A 134 2.48 -13.61 10.16
C LYS A 134 1.30 -14.54 10.34
N GLU A 135 0.11 -14.00 10.55
CA GLU A 135 -1.12 -14.79 10.64
C GLU A 135 -1.43 -15.49 9.32
N LEU A 136 -1.27 -14.80 8.19
CA LEU A 136 -1.44 -15.39 6.86
C LEU A 136 -0.42 -16.50 6.60
N GLU A 137 0.83 -16.31 6.98
CA GLU A 137 1.89 -17.31 6.86
C GLU A 137 1.64 -18.53 7.74
N THR A 138 1.28 -18.34 9.01
CA THR A 138 0.96 -19.41 9.95
C THR A 138 -0.19 -20.27 9.47
N ARG A 139 -1.19 -19.67 8.82
CA ARG A 139 -2.31 -20.40 8.20
C ARG A 139 -1.98 -21.00 6.84
N GLY A 140 -0.75 -20.85 6.34
CA GLY A 140 -0.31 -21.37 5.03
C GLY A 140 -0.94 -20.65 3.84
N HIS A 141 -1.44 -19.44 4.01
CA HIS A 141 -2.01 -18.65 2.91
C HIS A 141 -0.90 -18.07 2.03
N LYS A 142 -1.14 -18.08 0.72
CA LYS A 142 -0.26 -17.48 -0.28
C LYS A 142 -0.78 -16.09 -0.63
N PHE A 143 0.03 -15.07 -0.43
CA PHE A 143 -0.38 -13.68 -0.58
C PHE A 143 0.78 -12.79 -1.05
N ALA A 144 0.45 -11.57 -1.46
CA ALA A 144 1.39 -10.48 -1.61
C ALA A 144 0.76 -9.20 -1.06
N ARG A 145 1.54 -8.43 -0.30
CA ARG A 145 1.11 -7.16 0.27
C ARG A 145 2.04 -6.03 -0.18
N TYR A 146 1.46 -4.90 -0.54
CA TYR A 146 2.15 -3.66 -0.80
C TYR A 146 1.49 -2.53 0.00
N ALA A 147 2.09 -2.15 1.14
CA ALA A 147 1.46 -1.26 2.12
C ALA A 147 0.13 -1.85 2.64
N ASP A 148 -0.96 -1.12 2.49
CA ASP A 148 -2.33 -1.52 2.83
C ASP A 148 -3.06 -2.28 1.71
N ASP A 149 -2.52 -2.30 0.49
CA ASP A 149 -3.05 -3.08 -0.64
C ASP A 149 -2.50 -4.51 -0.60
N PHE A 150 -3.35 -5.51 -0.39
CA PHE A 150 -2.94 -6.91 -0.38
C PHE A 150 -3.97 -7.83 -1.01
N THR A 151 -3.46 -8.92 -1.56
CA THR A 151 -4.27 -9.96 -2.19
C THR A 151 -3.83 -11.35 -1.74
N ILE A 152 -4.80 -12.20 -1.42
CA ILE A 152 -4.56 -13.60 -1.05
C ILE A 152 -5.03 -14.48 -2.20
N LEU A 153 -4.20 -15.43 -2.63
CA LEU A 153 -4.47 -16.27 -3.80
C LEU A 153 -4.96 -17.66 -3.36
N VAL A 154 -6.08 -18.09 -3.92
CA VAL A 154 -6.77 -19.34 -3.55
C VAL A 154 -7.16 -20.16 -4.78
N LYS A 155 -7.41 -21.48 -4.57
CA LYS A 155 -7.78 -22.42 -5.64
C LYS A 155 -9.26 -22.34 -6.01
N SER A 156 -10.14 -21.99 -5.07
CA SER A 156 -11.60 -21.94 -5.32
C SER A 156 -12.25 -20.69 -4.71
N LYS A 157 -13.37 -20.26 -5.28
CA LYS A 157 -14.15 -19.12 -4.81
C LYS A 157 -14.64 -19.34 -3.37
N ARG A 158 -15.18 -20.54 -3.06
CA ARG A 158 -15.65 -20.89 -1.71
C ARG A 158 -14.55 -20.81 -0.65
N ALA A 159 -13.32 -21.22 -0.99
CA ALA A 159 -12.17 -21.05 -0.08
C ALA A 159 -11.86 -19.57 0.12
N GLY A 160 -11.93 -18.76 -0.94
CA GLY A 160 -11.72 -17.32 -0.87
C GLY A 160 -12.74 -16.63 0.04
N GLU A 161 -14.02 -16.95 -0.07
CA GLU A 161 -15.09 -16.38 0.76
C GLU A 161 -14.86 -16.70 2.25
N ARG A 162 -14.48 -17.93 2.59
CA ARG A 162 -14.14 -18.29 3.97
C ARG A 162 -12.92 -17.52 4.50
N ILE A 163 -11.90 -17.36 3.67
CA ILE A 163 -10.70 -16.61 4.03
C ILE A 163 -11.03 -15.13 4.20
N LEU A 164 -11.80 -14.53 3.29
CA LEU A 164 -12.23 -13.14 3.41
C LEU A 164 -12.92 -12.89 4.75
N ASN A 165 -13.90 -13.70 5.10
CA ASN A 165 -14.61 -13.57 6.39
C ASN A 165 -13.68 -13.74 7.59
N SER A 166 -12.78 -14.73 7.55
CA SER A 166 -11.87 -15.01 8.65
C SER A 166 -10.83 -13.91 8.84
N ILE A 167 -10.28 -13.37 7.74
CA ILE A 167 -9.27 -12.28 7.77
C ILE A 167 -9.93 -10.95 8.13
N SER A 168 -11.15 -10.66 7.65
CA SER A 168 -11.91 -9.49 8.08
C SER A 168 -12.12 -9.49 9.60
N ASN A 169 -12.57 -10.60 10.14
CA ASN A 169 -12.72 -10.76 11.59
C ASN A 169 -11.39 -10.58 12.36
N TYR A 170 -10.27 -11.07 11.82
CA TYR A 170 -8.95 -10.88 12.41
C TYR A 170 -8.55 -9.41 12.42
N LEU A 171 -8.67 -8.73 11.28
CA LEU A 171 -8.36 -7.31 11.12
C LEU A 171 -9.17 -6.44 12.09
N GLU A 172 -10.47 -6.68 12.19
CA GLU A 172 -11.36 -5.90 13.06
C GLU A 172 -11.15 -6.17 14.54
N ARG A 173 -11.06 -7.43 14.92
CA ARG A 173 -10.95 -7.80 16.34
C ARG A 173 -9.54 -7.63 16.91
N ARG A 174 -8.52 -8.01 16.16
CA ARG A 174 -7.12 -8.02 16.63
C ARG A 174 -6.38 -6.73 16.31
N LEU A 175 -6.55 -6.20 15.09
CA LEU A 175 -5.83 -5.00 14.65
C LEU A 175 -6.67 -3.73 14.73
N LYS A 176 -7.96 -3.83 15.06
CA LYS A 176 -8.89 -2.68 15.12
C LYS A 176 -8.97 -1.90 13.81
N LEU A 177 -8.73 -2.59 12.68
CA LEU A 177 -8.80 -2.03 11.34
C LEU A 177 -10.13 -2.39 10.69
N ILE A 178 -10.74 -1.45 9.98
CA ILE A 178 -12.04 -1.66 9.35
C ILE A 178 -11.85 -2.08 7.89
N VAL A 179 -12.43 -3.23 7.56
CA VAL A 179 -12.49 -3.73 6.18
C VAL A 179 -13.62 -3.04 5.42
N ASN A 180 -13.33 -2.57 4.21
CA ASN A 180 -14.34 -2.02 3.33
C ASN A 180 -15.07 -3.16 2.61
N SER A 181 -16.28 -3.50 3.07
CA SER A 181 -17.11 -4.58 2.54
C SER A 181 -17.48 -4.38 1.05
N ASP A 182 -17.68 -3.14 0.61
CA ASP A 182 -18.11 -2.84 -0.75
C ASP A 182 -16.99 -3.05 -1.79
N LYS A 183 -15.74 -2.93 -1.36
CA LYS A 183 -14.58 -3.08 -2.22
C LYS A 183 -13.86 -4.41 -2.03
N SER A 184 -14.00 -5.03 -0.86
CA SER A 184 -13.38 -6.32 -0.58
C SER A 184 -14.19 -7.45 -1.22
N ARG A 185 -13.52 -8.30 -2.00
CA ARG A 185 -14.24 -9.30 -2.81
C ARG A 185 -13.35 -10.47 -3.22
N VAL A 186 -14.00 -11.57 -3.57
CA VAL A 186 -13.35 -12.74 -4.16
C VAL A 186 -13.64 -12.76 -5.65
N VAL A 187 -12.62 -12.62 -6.46
CA VAL A 187 -12.73 -12.55 -7.92
C VAL A 187 -11.75 -13.51 -8.59
N LYS A 188 -11.95 -13.78 -9.89
CA LYS A 188 -10.92 -14.45 -10.70
C LYS A 188 -9.69 -13.56 -10.80
N THR A 189 -8.51 -14.15 -10.86
CA THR A 189 -7.25 -13.39 -11.01
C THR A 189 -7.22 -12.50 -12.24
N SER A 190 -7.99 -12.83 -13.27
CA SER A 190 -8.18 -12.01 -14.47
C SER A 190 -9.03 -10.75 -14.26
N GLU A 191 -9.76 -10.66 -13.16
CA GLU A 191 -10.65 -9.53 -12.79
C GLU A 191 -10.07 -8.74 -11.61
N SER A 192 -9.13 -9.34 -10.86
CA SER A 192 -8.42 -8.67 -9.76
C SER A 192 -7.54 -7.54 -10.30
N LYS A 193 -7.44 -6.49 -9.49
CA LYS A 193 -6.55 -5.38 -9.74
C LYS A 193 -5.58 -5.23 -8.57
N PHE A 194 -4.33 -5.61 -8.80
CA PHE A 194 -3.26 -5.42 -7.81
C PHE A 194 -2.17 -4.51 -8.38
N LEU A 195 -1.92 -3.38 -7.75
CA LEU A 195 -0.91 -2.38 -8.15
C LEU A 195 -1.02 -1.92 -9.62
N GLY A 196 -2.23 -1.89 -10.15
CA GLY A 196 -2.47 -1.51 -11.55
C GLY A 196 -2.35 -2.64 -12.56
N PHE A 197 -1.99 -3.83 -12.12
CA PHE A 197 -1.91 -5.05 -12.94
C PHE A 197 -3.15 -5.93 -12.77
N THR A 198 -3.34 -6.84 -13.72
CA THR A 198 -4.24 -7.99 -13.67
C THR A 198 -3.51 -9.23 -14.18
N PHE A 199 -4.05 -10.42 -13.92
CA PHE A 199 -3.34 -11.66 -14.21
C PHE A 199 -4.22 -12.61 -15.02
N ARG A 200 -3.96 -12.71 -16.32
CA ARG A 200 -4.73 -13.59 -17.22
C ARG A 200 -3.83 -14.72 -17.75
N SER A 201 -4.29 -15.93 -17.63
CA SER A 201 -3.55 -17.13 -18.08
C SER A 201 -2.11 -17.19 -17.54
N GLY A 202 -1.90 -16.83 -16.26
CA GLY A 202 -0.58 -16.83 -15.64
C GLY A 202 0.38 -15.73 -16.14
N ARG A 203 -0.10 -14.78 -16.96
CA ARG A 203 0.67 -13.63 -17.47
C ARG A 203 0.26 -12.36 -16.76
N ILE A 204 1.23 -11.49 -16.49
CA ILE A 204 0.97 -10.14 -15.97
C ILE A 204 0.44 -9.29 -17.13
N GLN A 205 -0.68 -8.64 -16.95
CA GLN A 205 -1.26 -7.69 -17.89
C GLN A 205 -1.58 -6.36 -17.19
N ILE A 206 -1.69 -5.30 -17.96
CA ILE A 206 -2.13 -4.02 -17.44
C ILE A 206 -3.64 -4.05 -17.23
N HIS A 207 -4.10 -3.64 -16.04
CA HIS A 207 -5.53 -3.60 -15.76
C HIS A 207 -6.23 -2.56 -16.67
N PRO A 208 -7.43 -2.85 -17.23
CA PRO A 208 -8.12 -1.97 -18.18
C PRO A 208 -8.31 -0.52 -17.69
N LYS A 209 -8.65 -0.33 -16.41
CA LYS A 209 -8.74 1.02 -15.80
C LYS A 209 -7.41 1.76 -15.78
N THR A 210 -6.29 1.05 -15.61
CA THR A 210 -4.94 1.63 -15.65
C THR A 210 -4.58 2.06 -17.08
N LEU A 211 -4.89 1.22 -18.05
CA LEU A 211 -4.69 1.51 -19.47
C LEU A 211 -5.54 2.70 -19.94
N HIS A 212 -6.79 2.78 -19.50
CA HIS A 212 -7.66 3.90 -19.79
C HIS A 212 -7.07 5.22 -19.28
N ARG A 213 -6.64 5.27 -18.02
CA ARG A 213 -5.96 6.45 -17.43
C ARG A 213 -4.70 6.82 -18.18
N PHE A 214 -3.92 5.84 -18.62
CA PHE A 214 -2.74 6.08 -19.46
C PHE A 214 -3.11 6.79 -20.77
N LYS A 215 -4.10 6.27 -21.50
CA LYS A 215 -4.57 6.85 -22.75
C LYS A 215 -5.11 8.28 -22.56
N GLU A 216 -5.88 8.52 -21.49
CA GLU A 216 -6.35 9.87 -21.15
C GLU A 216 -5.20 10.83 -20.88
N GLN A 217 -4.20 10.40 -20.09
CA GLN A 217 -3.06 11.25 -19.78
C GLN A 217 -2.21 11.55 -21.02
N VAL A 218 -2.00 10.58 -21.91
CA VAL A 218 -1.30 10.82 -23.18
C VAL A 218 -2.09 11.84 -24.03
N ARG A 219 -3.41 11.66 -24.20
CA ARG A 219 -4.26 12.61 -24.93
C ARG A 219 -4.16 14.03 -24.34
N ARG A 220 -4.16 14.16 -23.00
CA ARG A 220 -4.00 15.45 -22.34
C ARG A 220 -2.65 16.08 -22.65
N LEU A 221 -1.56 15.30 -22.61
CA LEU A 221 -0.20 15.79 -22.87
C LEU A 221 0.05 16.13 -24.34
N THR A 222 -0.69 15.51 -25.26
CA THR A 222 -0.56 15.74 -26.73
C THR A 222 -1.64 16.66 -27.29
N ASN A 223 -2.43 17.30 -26.42
CA ASN A 223 -3.50 18.20 -26.86
C ASN A 223 -2.91 19.47 -27.52
N ARG A 224 -3.44 19.83 -28.70
CA ARG A 224 -3.03 21.04 -29.45
C ARG A 224 -3.31 22.34 -28.67
N ASN A 225 -4.35 22.35 -27.88
CA ASN A 225 -4.80 23.55 -27.13
C ASN A 225 -4.13 23.68 -25.75
N TRP A 226 -3.01 23.03 -25.50
CA TRP A 226 -2.34 23.09 -24.20
C TRP A 226 -1.63 24.44 -23.93
N GLY A 227 -1.38 25.25 -24.99
CA GLY A 227 -0.80 26.60 -24.80
C GLY A 227 0.68 26.60 -24.42
N VAL A 228 1.42 25.51 -24.68
CA VAL A 228 2.85 25.38 -24.39
C VAL A 228 3.67 25.17 -25.66
N SER A 229 4.98 25.42 -25.60
CA SER A 229 5.85 25.15 -26.72
C SER A 229 5.92 23.65 -27.07
N MET A 230 6.09 23.33 -28.34
CA MET A 230 6.27 21.94 -28.82
C MET A 230 7.40 21.21 -28.07
N ARG A 231 8.52 21.89 -27.82
CA ARG A 231 9.65 21.34 -27.06
C ARG A 231 9.26 20.92 -25.64
N TYR A 232 8.50 21.75 -24.93
CA TYR A 232 8.02 21.45 -23.59
C TYR A 232 7.00 20.30 -23.60
N GLN A 233 6.10 20.28 -24.59
CA GLN A 233 5.13 19.21 -24.76
C GLN A 233 5.79 17.84 -24.98
N LEU A 234 6.78 17.78 -25.89
CA LEU A 234 7.56 16.57 -26.15
C LEU A 234 8.35 16.11 -24.91
N PHE A 235 8.96 17.06 -24.20
CA PHE A 235 9.67 16.76 -22.95
C PHE A 235 8.74 16.13 -21.89
N LYS A 236 7.57 16.73 -21.65
CA LYS A 236 6.59 16.21 -20.68
C LYS A 236 6.01 14.87 -21.08
N THR A 237 5.72 14.68 -22.36
CA THR A 237 5.24 13.41 -22.90
C THR A 237 6.30 12.32 -22.74
N SER A 238 7.55 12.60 -23.12
CA SER A 238 8.67 11.66 -22.93
C SER A 238 8.89 11.29 -21.46
N GLN A 239 8.86 12.27 -20.55
CA GLN A 239 8.99 12.04 -19.11
C GLN A 239 7.91 11.09 -18.61
N TYR A 240 6.65 11.32 -19.01
CA TYR A 240 5.52 10.48 -18.62
C TYR A 240 5.63 9.06 -19.16
N LEU A 241 5.93 8.91 -20.46
CA LEU A 241 6.06 7.61 -21.12
C LEU A 241 7.19 6.78 -20.51
N ARG A 242 8.35 7.37 -20.26
CA ARG A 242 9.49 6.68 -19.63
C ARG A 242 9.13 6.19 -18.22
N GLY A 243 8.51 7.04 -17.40
CA GLY A 243 8.08 6.65 -16.05
C GLY A 243 7.05 5.52 -16.09
N TRP A 244 6.10 5.58 -17.03
CA TRP A 244 5.08 4.57 -17.19
C TRP A 244 5.65 3.23 -17.67
N ILE A 245 6.52 3.23 -18.67
CA ILE A 245 7.19 2.03 -19.19
C ILE A 245 8.09 1.40 -18.11
N ASN A 246 8.83 2.21 -17.36
CA ASN A 246 9.68 1.71 -16.28
C ASN A 246 8.88 0.93 -15.23
N TYR A 247 7.64 1.33 -14.96
CA TYR A 247 6.79 0.62 -14.00
C TYR A 247 6.02 -0.55 -14.63
N PHE A 248 5.33 -0.31 -15.75
CA PHE A 248 4.44 -1.30 -16.38
C PHE A 248 5.12 -2.21 -17.40
N GLY A 249 6.39 -1.99 -17.73
CA GLY A 249 7.13 -2.76 -18.73
C GLY A 249 7.32 -4.25 -18.43
N ILE A 250 7.01 -4.69 -17.20
CA ILE A 250 6.95 -6.12 -16.85
C ILE A 250 5.69 -6.82 -17.38
N ALA A 251 4.69 -6.07 -17.79
CA ALA A 251 3.45 -6.64 -18.31
C ALA A 251 3.62 -7.11 -19.77
N ASN A 252 2.95 -8.21 -20.10
CA ASN A 252 2.91 -8.72 -21.47
C ASN A 252 1.94 -7.86 -22.31
N CYS A 253 2.46 -6.88 -23.03
CA CYS A 253 1.70 -5.88 -23.78
C CYS A 253 1.84 -6.02 -25.30
N TYR A 254 1.92 -7.23 -25.84
CA TYR A 254 2.09 -7.45 -27.29
C TYR A 254 0.86 -7.11 -28.15
N GLN A 255 -0.21 -6.58 -27.58
CA GLN A 255 -1.47 -6.23 -28.27
C GLN A 255 -2.05 -4.90 -27.77
N LEU A 256 -1.23 -3.89 -27.63
CA LEU A 256 -1.70 -2.52 -27.39
C LEU A 256 -1.80 -1.72 -28.67
#